data_9cf98e2679f8f7b6e4a2e4b7a58471da
#
_entry.id   9cf98e2679f8f7b6e4a2e4b7a58471da
#
_cell.length_a   1.000
_cell.length_b   1.000
_cell.length_c   1.000
_cell.angle_alpha   90.00
_cell.angle_beta   90.00
_cell.angle_gamma   90.00
#
_symmetry.space_group_name_H-M   'P 1'
#
loop_
_entity.id
_entity.type
_entity.pdbx_description
1 polymer ?
#
loop_
_entity_poly.entity_id
_entity_poly.type
_entity_poly.pdbx_seq_one_letter_code
_entity_poly.pdbx_strand_id
1 'polypeptide(L)'
;MMSYWVLFIGVAVVSWLVQMNLQNKFKKYSKIPTGNGMTGRDVALKMLHDNGIYDVQVTHTPGRLTDHYNPANKTVNLSEGVYESNSIMAAAVAAHECGHAVQHARMYAPLKMRSALVPVVSFASSIMTWVLLGGILLLNTFPQLLLAGIILFAMTTLFSFITLPVEINASKRALVWLSSSGITNSYNHRQAEDALRSAAYTYVVAALGSLATLIYYIMIFMGRRD
;
A
#
# COMPACT_ATOMS: atom_id res chain seq x y z
N MET A 1 -4.96 31.34 -9.21
CA MET A 1 -4.22 30.06 -9.16
C MET A 1 -3.98 29.66 -7.70
N MET A 2 -4.32 28.45 -7.30
CA MET A 2 -3.96 27.95 -5.95
C MET A 2 -2.45 27.85 -5.88
N SER A 3 -1.82 28.44 -4.85
CA SER A 3 -0.36 28.40 -4.71
C SER A 3 0.09 26.93 -4.57
N TYR A 4 1.19 26.55 -5.23
CA TYR A 4 1.83 25.24 -5.08
C TYR A 4 1.96 24.82 -3.61
N TRP A 5 2.34 25.75 -2.76
CA TRP A 5 2.49 25.52 -1.33
C TRP A 5 1.19 25.08 -0.64
N VAL A 6 0.04 25.63 -1.05
CA VAL A 6 -1.27 25.23 -0.48
C VAL A 6 -1.59 23.78 -0.85
N LEU A 7 -1.37 23.40 -2.11
CA LEU A 7 -1.58 22.02 -2.55
C LEU A 7 -0.62 21.06 -1.83
N PHE A 8 0.69 21.39 -1.83
CA PHE A 8 1.71 20.56 -1.22
C PHE A 8 1.49 20.37 0.28
N ILE A 9 1.26 21.47 1.01
CA ILE A 9 0.99 21.42 2.46
C ILE A 9 -0.31 20.64 2.71
N GLY A 10 -1.36 20.87 1.93
CA GLY A 10 -2.63 20.15 2.07
C GLY A 10 -2.46 18.63 1.93
N VAL A 11 -1.78 18.18 0.87
CA VAL A 11 -1.48 16.75 0.65
C VAL A 11 -0.60 16.19 1.78
N ALA A 12 0.42 16.93 2.22
CA ALA A 12 1.30 16.50 3.31
C ALA A 12 0.54 16.35 4.64
N VAL A 13 -0.31 17.31 4.99
CA VAL A 13 -1.12 17.28 6.22
C VAL A 13 -2.10 16.10 6.19
N VAL A 14 -2.83 15.90 5.08
CA VAL A 14 -3.77 14.77 4.96
C VAL A 14 -3.03 13.43 5.05
N SER A 15 -1.90 13.30 4.36
CA SER A 15 -1.06 12.10 4.43
C SER A 15 -0.56 11.82 5.85
N TRP A 16 -0.12 12.85 6.56
CA TRP A 16 0.32 12.75 7.95
C TRP A 16 -0.82 12.34 8.89
N LEU A 17 -2.01 12.92 8.75
CA LEU A 17 -3.18 12.57 9.56
C LEU A 17 -3.60 11.11 9.36
N VAL A 18 -3.63 10.64 8.12
CA VAL A 18 -3.98 9.24 7.79
C VAL A 18 -2.92 8.28 8.35
N GLN A 19 -1.64 8.62 8.22
CA GLN A 19 -0.55 7.81 8.78
C GLN A 19 -0.60 7.76 10.31
N MET A 20 -0.86 8.88 10.98
CA MET A 20 -1.07 8.91 12.44
C MET A 20 -2.26 8.05 12.86
N ASN A 21 -3.38 8.14 12.14
CA ASN A 21 -4.55 7.31 12.43
C ASN A 21 -4.22 5.81 12.32
N LEU A 22 -3.51 5.39 11.28
CA LEU A 22 -3.04 4.00 11.12
C LEU A 22 -2.15 3.57 12.29
N GLN A 23 -1.15 4.37 12.66
CA GLN A 23 -0.24 4.06 13.78
C GLN A 23 -0.98 3.95 15.11
N ASN A 24 -1.94 4.85 15.37
CA ASN A 24 -2.77 4.82 16.58
C ASN A 24 -3.63 3.56 16.65
N LYS A 25 -4.23 3.15 15.52
CA LYS A 25 -5.01 1.91 15.43
C LYS A 25 -4.12 0.68 15.58
N PHE A 26 -2.94 0.69 14.95
CA PHE A 26 -1.95 -0.36 15.15
C PHE A 26 -1.64 -0.53 16.64
N LYS A 27 -1.26 0.54 17.34
CA LYS A 27 -0.98 0.53 18.77
C LYS A 27 -2.17 0.11 19.63
N LYS A 28 -3.39 0.51 19.25
CA LYS A 28 -4.63 0.16 19.98
C LYS A 28 -4.96 -1.33 19.81
N TYR A 29 -4.96 -1.84 18.58
CA TYR A 29 -5.43 -3.20 18.30
C TYR A 29 -4.35 -4.27 18.50
N SER A 30 -3.08 -3.88 18.62
CA SER A 30 -2.00 -4.76 19.08
C SER A 30 -2.12 -5.16 20.57
N LYS A 31 -3.03 -4.52 21.32
CA LYS A 31 -3.31 -4.87 22.72
C LYS A 31 -4.51 -5.81 22.89
N ILE A 32 -5.24 -6.11 21.81
CA ILE A 32 -6.43 -6.97 21.83
C ILE A 32 -6.01 -8.34 21.33
N PRO A 33 -6.05 -9.37 22.21
CA PRO A 33 -5.65 -10.71 21.80
C PRO A 33 -6.67 -11.35 20.85
N THR A 34 -6.21 -12.28 20.00
CA THR A 34 -7.06 -13.22 19.29
C THR A 34 -7.69 -14.18 20.30
N GLY A 35 -8.95 -14.57 20.09
CA GLY A 35 -9.66 -15.44 21.04
C GLY A 35 -9.08 -16.85 21.19
N ASN A 36 -8.27 -17.28 20.24
CA ASN A 36 -7.64 -18.61 20.18
C ASN A 36 -6.12 -18.60 20.46
N GLY A 37 -5.53 -17.43 20.76
CA GLY A 37 -4.12 -17.27 21.09
C GLY A 37 -3.13 -17.42 19.92
N MET A 38 -3.63 -17.57 18.68
CA MET A 38 -2.75 -17.72 17.50
C MET A 38 -1.91 -16.44 17.25
N THR A 39 -0.63 -16.66 17.00
CA THR A 39 0.29 -15.59 16.58
C THR A 39 0.07 -15.19 15.12
N GLY A 40 0.61 -14.04 14.69
CA GLY A 40 0.56 -13.64 13.27
C GLY A 40 1.18 -14.71 12.35
N ARG A 41 2.27 -15.37 12.79
CA ARG A 41 2.86 -16.51 12.09
C ARG A 41 1.86 -17.66 11.93
N ASP A 42 1.19 -18.04 12.99
CA ASP A 42 0.22 -19.17 12.96
C ASP A 42 -0.96 -18.85 12.06
N VAL A 43 -1.46 -17.61 12.13
CA VAL A 43 -2.52 -17.09 11.26
C VAL A 43 -2.09 -17.15 9.79
N ALA A 44 -0.88 -16.73 9.47
CA ALA A 44 -0.35 -16.77 8.10
C ALA A 44 -0.24 -18.21 7.59
N LEU A 45 0.37 -19.11 8.35
CA LEU A 45 0.51 -20.52 7.98
C LEU A 45 -0.86 -21.16 7.76
N LYS A 46 -1.80 -20.93 8.68
CA LYS A 46 -3.15 -21.46 8.56
C LYS A 46 -3.86 -20.93 7.32
N MET A 47 -3.79 -19.62 7.04
CA MET A 47 -4.44 -19.03 5.86
C MET A 47 -3.87 -19.57 4.55
N LEU A 48 -2.56 -19.72 4.47
CA LEU A 48 -1.90 -20.30 3.30
C LEU A 48 -2.38 -21.75 3.07
N HIS A 49 -2.35 -22.57 4.10
CA HIS A 49 -2.79 -23.99 4.02
C HIS A 49 -4.29 -24.13 3.68
N ASP A 50 -5.16 -23.31 4.29
CA ASP A 50 -6.60 -23.30 4.00
C ASP A 50 -6.89 -22.90 2.53
N ASN A 51 -5.96 -22.17 1.88
CA ASN A 51 -6.04 -21.82 0.46
C ASN A 51 -5.28 -22.78 -0.47
N GLY A 52 -4.71 -23.88 0.05
CA GLY A 52 -3.95 -24.88 -0.72
C GLY A 52 -2.57 -24.40 -1.15
N ILE A 53 -1.98 -23.41 -0.45
CA ILE A 53 -0.67 -22.84 -0.74
C ILE A 53 0.34 -23.41 0.26
N TYR A 54 1.24 -24.27 -0.21
CA TYR A 54 2.25 -24.96 0.61
C TYR A 54 3.70 -24.57 0.27
N ASP A 55 3.88 -23.80 -0.80
CA ASP A 55 5.18 -23.39 -1.33
C ASP A 55 5.56 -21.94 -0.96
N VAL A 56 4.78 -21.31 -0.07
CA VAL A 56 5.04 -19.99 0.50
C VAL A 56 5.53 -20.14 1.95
N GLN A 57 6.69 -19.59 2.24
CA GLN A 57 7.27 -19.60 3.58
C GLN A 57 6.83 -18.36 4.37
N VAL A 58 6.62 -18.51 5.68
CA VAL A 58 6.38 -17.40 6.59
C VAL A 58 7.66 -17.11 7.37
N THR A 59 8.20 -15.92 7.18
CA THR A 59 9.49 -15.51 7.74
C THR A 59 9.36 -14.24 8.57
N HIS A 60 10.31 -14.03 9.46
CA HIS A 60 10.44 -12.80 10.22
C HIS A 60 11.24 -11.76 9.44
N THR A 61 10.84 -10.47 9.55
CA THR A 61 11.59 -9.34 9.01
C THR A 61 11.80 -8.26 10.08
N PRO A 62 13.00 -7.62 10.15
CA PRO A 62 13.24 -6.58 11.12
C PRO A 62 12.45 -5.30 10.80
N GLY A 63 12.19 -4.51 11.83
CA GLY A 63 11.50 -3.22 11.70
C GLY A 63 10.04 -3.26 12.13
N ARG A 64 9.34 -2.13 11.95
CA ARG A 64 7.92 -1.97 12.25
C ARG A 64 7.17 -1.60 10.97
N LEU A 65 6.02 -2.23 10.72
CA LEU A 65 5.23 -2.04 9.51
C LEU A 65 6.03 -2.36 8.23
N THR A 66 6.91 -3.34 8.32
CA THR A 66 7.71 -3.87 7.20
C THR A 66 7.13 -5.16 6.63
N ASP A 67 5.93 -5.50 7.09
CA ASP A 67 5.21 -6.68 6.65
C ASP A 67 4.97 -6.62 5.14
N HIS A 68 5.24 -7.72 4.44
CA HIS A 68 5.01 -7.80 3.00
C HIS A 68 5.06 -9.23 2.47
N TYR A 69 4.30 -9.49 1.41
CA TYR A 69 4.47 -10.69 0.59
C TYR A 69 5.47 -10.43 -0.53
N ASN A 70 6.47 -11.31 -0.69
CA ASN A 70 7.43 -11.26 -1.77
C ASN A 70 7.17 -12.40 -2.78
N PRO A 71 6.66 -12.10 -3.99
CA PRO A 71 6.35 -13.12 -4.98
C PRO A 71 7.59 -13.75 -5.63
N ALA A 72 8.75 -13.09 -5.59
CA ALA A 72 9.97 -13.58 -6.24
C ALA A 72 10.57 -14.78 -5.51
N ASN A 73 10.57 -14.74 -4.17
CA ASN A 73 11.06 -15.83 -3.32
C ASN A 73 9.94 -16.59 -2.61
N LYS A 74 8.68 -16.24 -2.86
CA LYS A 74 7.50 -16.85 -2.23
C LYS A 74 7.55 -16.82 -0.72
N THR A 75 7.76 -15.65 -0.13
CA THR A 75 7.76 -15.44 1.31
C THR A 75 6.72 -14.43 1.76
N VAL A 76 6.04 -14.73 2.86
CA VAL A 76 5.31 -13.77 3.68
C VAL A 76 6.24 -13.35 4.80
N ASN A 77 6.69 -12.10 4.76
CA ASN A 77 7.63 -11.53 5.72
C ASN A 77 6.85 -10.70 6.73
N LEU A 78 6.90 -11.08 8.00
CA LEU A 78 6.17 -10.43 9.08
C LEU A 78 7.14 -9.73 10.03
N SER A 79 6.84 -8.50 10.40
CA SER A 79 7.62 -7.71 11.37
C SER A 79 7.51 -8.30 12.78
N GLU A 80 8.44 -7.96 13.67
CA GLU A 80 8.46 -8.43 15.08
C GLU A 80 7.12 -8.27 15.79
N GLY A 81 6.49 -7.11 15.63
CA GLY A 81 5.21 -6.79 16.26
C GLY A 81 4.02 -7.59 15.69
N VAL A 82 4.23 -8.34 14.62
CA VAL A 82 3.22 -9.17 13.95
C VAL A 82 3.56 -10.66 14.09
N TYR A 83 4.79 -11.05 13.83
CA TYR A 83 5.22 -12.44 13.73
C TYR A 83 4.90 -13.26 15.01
N GLU A 84 5.31 -12.74 16.17
CA GLU A 84 5.14 -13.42 17.48
C GLU A 84 3.91 -12.94 18.26
N SER A 85 3.23 -11.89 17.79
CA SER A 85 2.09 -11.30 18.49
C SER A 85 0.81 -12.09 18.21
N ASN A 86 0.05 -12.39 19.26
CA ASN A 86 -1.28 -13.01 19.19
C ASN A 86 -2.42 -11.98 19.19
N SER A 87 -2.17 -10.77 18.70
CA SER A 87 -3.16 -9.68 18.70
C SER A 87 -4.04 -9.69 17.43
N ILE A 88 -5.20 -9.04 17.52
CA ILE A 88 -6.10 -8.82 16.37
C ILE A 88 -5.38 -8.04 15.26
N MET A 89 -4.51 -7.09 15.61
CA MET A 89 -3.71 -6.37 14.64
C MET A 89 -2.75 -7.29 13.88
N ALA A 90 -2.04 -8.16 14.61
CA ALA A 90 -1.13 -9.13 14.02
C ALA A 90 -1.86 -10.12 13.11
N ALA A 91 -3.02 -10.62 13.54
CA ALA A 91 -3.85 -11.49 12.73
C ALA A 91 -4.35 -10.80 11.43
N ALA A 92 -4.78 -9.53 11.53
CA ALA A 92 -5.24 -8.76 10.38
C ALA A 92 -4.13 -8.51 9.36
N VAL A 93 -2.94 -8.09 9.81
CA VAL A 93 -1.77 -7.84 8.94
C VAL A 93 -1.29 -9.15 8.30
N ALA A 94 -1.09 -10.20 9.09
CA ALA A 94 -0.65 -11.50 8.57
C ALA A 94 -1.62 -12.07 7.53
N ALA A 95 -2.92 -11.99 7.78
CA ALA A 95 -3.92 -12.40 6.81
C ALA A 95 -3.94 -11.52 5.55
N HIS A 96 -3.66 -10.21 5.68
CA HIS A 96 -3.54 -9.30 4.53
C HIS A 96 -2.38 -9.71 3.61
N GLU A 97 -1.20 -9.96 4.16
CA GLU A 97 -0.02 -10.40 3.39
C GLU A 97 -0.27 -11.76 2.73
N CYS A 98 -0.95 -12.68 3.41
CA CYS A 98 -1.41 -13.93 2.81
C CYS A 98 -2.47 -13.68 1.72
N GLY A 99 -3.27 -12.62 1.83
CA GLY A 99 -4.18 -12.17 0.77
C GLY A 99 -3.45 -11.91 -0.55
N HIS A 100 -2.25 -11.31 -0.51
CA HIS A 100 -1.38 -11.14 -1.69
C HIS A 100 -0.84 -12.47 -2.21
N ALA A 101 -0.46 -13.39 -1.33
CA ALA A 101 -0.05 -14.74 -1.75
C ALA A 101 -1.20 -15.47 -2.47
N VAL A 102 -2.42 -15.37 -1.95
CA VAL A 102 -3.63 -15.95 -2.60
C VAL A 102 -3.93 -15.27 -3.93
N GLN A 103 -3.77 -13.95 -4.04
CA GLN A 103 -3.90 -13.23 -5.32
C GLN A 103 -2.88 -13.74 -6.34
N HIS A 104 -1.63 -13.94 -5.92
CA HIS A 104 -0.56 -14.46 -6.77
C HIS A 104 -0.88 -15.89 -7.24
N ALA A 105 -1.21 -16.79 -6.32
CA ALA A 105 -1.57 -18.18 -6.63
C ALA A 105 -2.77 -18.29 -7.58
N ARG A 106 -3.75 -17.38 -7.44
CA ARG A 106 -4.95 -17.33 -8.30
C ARG A 106 -4.78 -16.45 -9.54
N MET A 107 -3.56 -16.00 -9.84
CA MET A 107 -3.24 -15.19 -11.02
C MET A 107 -4.14 -13.94 -11.16
N TYR A 108 -4.41 -13.23 -10.05
CA TYR A 108 -5.25 -12.04 -10.03
C TYR A 108 -4.69 -10.95 -10.97
N ALA A 109 -5.44 -10.59 -12.00
CA ALA A 109 -4.98 -9.73 -13.09
C ALA A 109 -4.42 -8.37 -12.64
N PRO A 110 -5.05 -7.62 -11.69
CA PRO A 110 -4.48 -6.36 -11.21
C PRO A 110 -3.12 -6.54 -10.51
N LEU A 111 -2.90 -7.63 -9.77
CA LEU A 111 -1.59 -7.90 -9.15
C LEU A 111 -0.53 -8.20 -10.20
N LYS A 112 -0.85 -8.97 -11.24
CA LYS A 112 0.07 -9.22 -12.37
C LYS A 112 0.46 -7.92 -13.07
N MET A 113 -0.52 -7.05 -13.35
CA MET A 113 -0.28 -5.74 -13.96
C MET A 113 0.60 -4.86 -13.07
N ARG A 114 0.31 -4.77 -11.76
CA ARG A 114 1.15 -4.08 -10.79
C ARG A 114 2.58 -4.60 -10.84
N SER A 115 2.78 -5.91 -10.75
CA SER A 115 4.11 -6.53 -10.72
C SER A 115 4.90 -6.29 -12.01
N ALA A 116 4.25 -6.32 -13.18
CA ALA A 116 4.88 -6.02 -14.46
C ALA A 116 5.32 -4.55 -14.59
N LEU A 117 4.61 -3.62 -13.92
CA LEU A 117 4.93 -2.20 -13.94
C LEU A 117 6.03 -1.79 -12.95
N VAL A 118 6.29 -2.59 -11.91
CA VAL A 118 7.27 -2.26 -10.85
C VAL A 118 8.64 -1.85 -11.42
N PRO A 119 9.31 -2.59 -12.31
CA PRO A 119 10.64 -2.18 -12.80
C PRO A 119 10.60 -0.87 -13.58
N VAL A 120 9.56 -0.65 -14.39
CA VAL A 120 9.38 0.58 -15.17
C VAL A 120 9.15 1.79 -14.26
N VAL A 121 8.26 1.63 -13.27
CA VAL A 121 7.93 2.69 -12.32
C VAL A 121 9.10 2.98 -11.38
N SER A 122 9.86 1.96 -10.96
CA SER A 122 11.07 2.15 -10.15
C SER A 122 12.11 2.98 -10.89
N PHE A 123 12.35 2.67 -12.17
CA PHE A 123 13.24 3.49 -13.01
C PHE A 123 12.70 4.91 -13.17
N ALA A 124 11.43 5.08 -13.53
CA ALA A 124 10.80 6.39 -13.68
C ALA A 124 10.93 7.22 -12.40
N SER A 125 10.65 6.63 -11.23
CA SER A 125 10.73 7.31 -9.94
C SER A 125 12.14 7.76 -9.57
N SER A 126 13.17 7.01 -9.96
CA SER A 126 14.57 7.34 -9.64
C SER A 126 15.07 8.63 -10.32
N ILE A 127 14.55 8.96 -11.50
CA ILE A 127 14.97 10.14 -12.29
C ILE A 127 13.94 11.26 -12.27
N MET A 128 12.67 10.95 -11.97
CA MET A 128 11.51 11.84 -12.09
C MET A 128 11.72 13.19 -11.36
N THR A 129 12.23 13.16 -10.13
CA THR A 129 12.42 14.37 -9.32
C THR A 129 13.37 15.34 -9.99
N TRP A 130 14.48 14.83 -10.56
CA TRP A 130 15.48 15.65 -11.24
C TRP A 130 14.95 16.20 -12.56
N VAL A 131 14.21 15.38 -13.32
CA VAL A 131 13.60 15.78 -14.59
C VAL A 131 12.53 16.85 -14.37
N LEU A 132 11.68 16.72 -13.35
CA LEU A 132 10.67 17.74 -12.99
C LEU A 132 11.33 19.04 -12.53
N LEU A 133 12.33 18.95 -11.65
CA LEU A 133 13.05 20.14 -11.16
C LEU A 133 13.74 20.88 -12.30
N GLY A 134 14.51 20.18 -13.12
CA GLY A 134 15.14 20.75 -14.32
C GLY A 134 14.12 21.31 -15.31
N GLY A 135 12.99 20.60 -15.47
CA GLY A 135 11.89 21.02 -16.35
C GLY A 135 11.23 22.33 -15.91
N ILE A 136 11.07 22.55 -14.60
CA ILE A 136 10.55 23.82 -14.05
C ILE A 136 11.59 24.95 -14.26
N LEU A 137 12.85 24.70 -13.96
CA LEU A 137 13.92 25.69 -14.10
C LEU A 137 14.13 26.12 -15.55
N LEU A 138 14.00 25.19 -16.49
CA LEU A 138 14.20 25.42 -17.92
C LEU A 138 12.89 25.61 -18.71
N LEU A 139 11.78 25.89 -18.02
CA LEU A 139 10.43 25.91 -18.61
C LEU A 139 10.34 26.84 -19.84
N ASN A 140 11.01 28.00 -19.79
CA ASN A 140 10.98 28.99 -20.87
C ASN A 140 11.92 28.68 -22.05
N THR A 141 12.98 27.89 -21.81
CA THR A 141 14.01 27.55 -22.81
C THR A 141 13.85 26.15 -23.38
N PHE A 142 13.51 25.17 -22.53
CA PHE A 142 13.37 23.78 -22.91
C PHE A 142 12.16 23.09 -22.21
N PRO A 143 10.92 23.44 -22.61
CA PRO A 143 9.70 22.95 -21.98
C PRO A 143 9.47 21.44 -22.12
N GLN A 144 10.10 20.83 -23.14
CA GLN A 144 10.01 19.39 -23.37
C GLN A 144 10.53 18.58 -22.18
N LEU A 145 11.46 19.14 -21.41
CA LEU A 145 11.97 18.50 -20.19
C LEU A 145 10.88 18.41 -19.11
N LEU A 146 10.08 19.47 -18.93
CA LEU A 146 8.94 19.40 -18.01
C LEU A 146 7.89 18.41 -18.49
N LEU A 147 7.60 18.36 -19.79
CA LEU A 147 6.68 17.40 -20.37
C LEU A 147 7.15 15.95 -20.11
N ALA A 148 8.43 15.66 -20.29
CA ALA A 148 9.01 14.37 -19.96
C ALA A 148 8.82 14.02 -18.48
N GLY A 149 9.06 14.96 -17.58
CA GLY A 149 8.82 14.81 -16.14
C GLY A 149 7.34 14.52 -15.81
N ILE A 150 6.42 15.21 -16.47
CA ILE A 150 4.97 14.98 -16.33
C ILE A 150 4.60 13.57 -16.78
N ILE A 151 5.14 13.07 -17.89
CA ILE A 151 4.90 11.70 -18.37
C ILE A 151 5.41 10.66 -17.36
N LEU A 152 6.63 10.84 -16.84
CA LEU A 152 7.17 9.96 -15.80
C LEU A 152 6.30 9.98 -14.54
N PHE A 153 5.83 11.16 -14.14
CA PHE A 153 4.95 11.30 -12.97
C PHE A 153 3.56 10.69 -13.21
N ALA A 154 3.02 10.81 -14.43
CA ALA A 154 1.77 10.18 -14.82
C ALA A 154 1.84 8.65 -14.71
N MET A 155 2.99 8.04 -15.06
CA MET A 155 3.20 6.60 -14.90
C MET A 155 3.16 6.17 -13.43
N THR A 156 3.79 6.92 -12.53
CA THR A 156 3.77 6.64 -11.08
C THR A 156 2.37 6.86 -10.49
N THR A 157 1.65 7.87 -10.97
CA THR A 157 0.25 8.12 -10.59
C THR A 157 -0.64 6.96 -11.04
N LEU A 158 -0.54 6.53 -12.28
CA LEU A 158 -1.28 5.38 -12.81
C LEU A 158 -1.00 4.10 -11.98
N PHE A 159 0.28 3.86 -11.64
CA PHE A 159 0.67 2.74 -10.78
C PHE A 159 -0.01 2.79 -9.41
N SER A 160 -0.14 3.97 -8.81
CA SER A 160 -0.86 4.15 -7.53
C SER A 160 -2.33 3.73 -7.66
N PHE A 161 -3.01 4.08 -8.75
CA PHE A 161 -4.40 3.67 -9.00
C PHE A 161 -4.55 2.17 -9.30
N ILE A 162 -3.56 1.56 -9.98
CA ILE A 162 -3.55 0.10 -10.22
C ILE A 162 -3.31 -0.66 -8.91
N THR A 163 -2.57 -0.07 -7.97
CA THR A 163 -2.31 -0.66 -6.65
C THR A 163 -3.56 -0.70 -5.77
N LEU A 164 -4.45 0.29 -5.85
CA LEU A 164 -5.67 0.36 -5.01
C LEU A 164 -6.53 -0.90 -5.04
N PRO A 165 -6.99 -1.43 -6.20
CA PRO A 165 -7.80 -2.64 -6.24
C PRO A 165 -7.04 -3.88 -5.72
N VAL A 166 -5.72 -3.90 -5.82
CA VAL A 166 -4.89 -5.00 -5.28
C VAL A 166 -4.97 -4.99 -3.75
N GLU A 167 -4.73 -3.86 -3.12
CA GLU A 167 -4.73 -3.70 -1.66
C GLU A 167 -6.13 -3.91 -1.05
N ILE A 168 -7.16 -3.33 -1.68
CA ILE A 168 -8.55 -3.52 -1.25
C ILE A 168 -8.96 -4.99 -1.35
N ASN A 169 -8.60 -5.67 -2.44
CA ASN A 169 -8.93 -7.08 -2.61
C ASN A 169 -8.16 -7.99 -1.65
N ALA A 170 -6.88 -7.73 -1.35
CA ALA A 170 -6.11 -8.46 -0.35
C ALA A 170 -6.74 -8.33 1.04
N SER A 171 -7.07 -7.09 1.45
CA SER A 171 -7.79 -6.83 2.71
C SER A 171 -9.14 -7.52 2.78
N LYS A 172 -9.93 -7.50 1.70
CA LYS A 172 -11.23 -8.19 1.64
C LYS A 172 -11.07 -9.70 1.82
N ARG A 173 -10.09 -10.32 1.16
CA ARG A 173 -9.79 -11.75 1.33
C ARG A 173 -9.40 -12.08 2.76
N ALA A 174 -8.55 -11.25 3.37
CA ALA A 174 -8.14 -11.39 4.76
C ALA A 174 -9.35 -11.37 5.70
N LEU A 175 -10.22 -10.39 5.59
CA LEU A 175 -11.39 -10.23 6.46
C LEU A 175 -12.39 -11.39 6.32
N VAL A 176 -12.69 -11.79 5.09
CA VAL A 176 -13.58 -12.94 4.84
C VAL A 176 -13.00 -14.20 5.47
N TRP A 177 -11.70 -14.46 5.30
CA TRP A 177 -11.06 -15.64 5.85
C TRP A 177 -10.95 -15.58 7.38
N LEU A 178 -10.57 -14.45 7.98
CA LEU A 178 -10.51 -14.29 9.44
C LEU A 178 -11.85 -14.58 10.12
N SER A 179 -12.96 -14.19 9.48
CA SER A 179 -14.30 -14.50 9.98
C SER A 179 -14.65 -15.97 9.81
N SER A 180 -14.45 -16.53 8.62
CA SER A 180 -14.82 -17.93 8.31
C SER A 180 -13.99 -18.96 9.06
N SER A 181 -12.72 -18.63 9.37
CA SER A 181 -11.81 -19.50 10.14
C SER A 181 -12.02 -19.42 11.67
N GLY A 182 -12.89 -18.51 12.14
CA GLY A 182 -13.16 -18.31 13.57
C GLY A 182 -12.03 -17.62 14.34
N ILE A 183 -11.03 -17.06 13.64
CA ILE A 183 -9.94 -16.29 14.29
C ILE A 183 -10.47 -14.97 14.84
N THR A 184 -11.38 -14.33 14.09
CA THR A 184 -12.16 -13.20 14.58
C THR A 184 -13.61 -13.62 14.84
N ASN A 185 -14.22 -13.00 15.83
CA ASN A 185 -15.62 -13.20 16.23
C ASN A 185 -16.40 -11.88 16.13
N SER A 186 -17.69 -11.89 16.50
CA SER A 186 -18.57 -10.72 16.45
C SER A 186 -18.06 -9.50 17.25
N TYR A 187 -17.23 -9.73 18.28
CA TYR A 187 -16.70 -8.67 19.13
C TYR A 187 -15.44 -7.99 18.56
N ASN A 188 -14.56 -8.76 17.88
CA ASN A 188 -13.25 -8.28 17.47
C ASN A 188 -13.03 -8.21 15.95
N HIS A 189 -13.95 -8.75 15.13
CA HIS A 189 -13.85 -8.65 13.66
C HIS A 189 -13.86 -7.21 13.17
N ARG A 190 -14.68 -6.36 13.80
CA ARG A 190 -14.76 -4.93 13.47
C ARG A 190 -13.43 -4.19 13.69
N GLN A 191 -12.61 -4.61 14.67
CA GLN A 191 -11.29 -4.06 14.90
C GLN A 191 -10.29 -4.45 13.79
N ALA A 192 -10.35 -5.70 13.32
CA ALA A 192 -9.56 -6.14 12.17
C ALA A 192 -9.95 -5.37 10.89
N GLU A 193 -11.26 -5.21 10.64
CA GLU A 193 -11.78 -4.42 9.52
C GLU A 193 -11.31 -2.96 9.60
N ASP A 194 -11.44 -2.32 10.76
CA ASP A 194 -11.05 -0.92 10.97
C ASP A 194 -9.53 -0.73 10.83
N ALA A 195 -8.72 -1.71 11.22
CA ALA A 195 -7.28 -1.72 11.00
C ALA A 195 -6.92 -1.75 9.51
N LEU A 196 -7.43 -2.72 8.76
CA LEU A 196 -7.16 -2.88 7.34
C LEU A 196 -7.73 -1.74 6.49
N ARG A 197 -8.90 -1.23 6.86
CA ARG A 197 -9.50 -0.04 6.24
C ARG A 197 -8.63 1.20 6.42
N SER A 198 -8.01 1.36 7.59
CA SER A 198 -7.10 2.48 7.85
C SER A 198 -5.81 2.37 7.03
N ALA A 199 -5.29 1.15 6.82
CA ALA A 199 -4.19 0.91 5.91
C ALA A 199 -4.59 1.23 4.46
N ALA A 200 -5.77 0.81 4.00
CA ALA A 200 -6.26 1.12 2.67
C ALA A 200 -6.37 2.63 2.40
N TYR A 201 -6.75 3.43 3.39
CA TYR A 201 -6.81 4.90 3.24
C TYR A 201 -5.44 5.53 2.95
N THR A 202 -4.32 4.95 3.37
CA THR A 202 -2.99 5.46 3.01
C THR A 202 -2.75 5.39 1.50
N TYR A 203 -3.17 4.31 0.86
CA TYR A 203 -3.09 4.16 -0.60
C TYR A 203 -4.05 5.10 -1.34
N VAL A 204 -5.27 5.31 -0.82
CA VAL A 204 -6.23 6.25 -1.40
C VAL A 204 -5.67 7.66 -1.39
N VAL A 205 -5.14 8.11 -0.24
CA VAL A 205 -4.56 9.46 -0.11
C VAL A 205 -3.33 9.62 -0.99
N ALA A 206 -2.47 8.59 -1.09
CA ALA A 206 -1.32 8.62 -1.99
C ALA A 206 -1.73 8.74 -3.45
N ALA A 207 -2.74 7.99 -3.90
CA ALA A 207 -3.24 8.04 -5.28
C ALA A 207 -3.90 9.39 -5.61
N LEU A 208 -4.74 9.92 -4.70
CA LEU A 208 -5.40 11.22 -4.90
C LEU A 208 -4.40 12.39 -4.82
N GLY A 209 -3.42 12.32 -3.90
CA GLY A 209 -2.37 13.31 -3.77
C GLY A 209 -1.47 13.36 -5.01
N SER A 210 -1.11 12.18 -5.55
CA SER A 210 -0.33 12.12 -6.80
C SER A 210 -1.12 12.65 -7.99
N LEU A 211 -2.43 12.36 -8.08
CA LEU A 211 -3.29 12.91 -9.14
C LEU A 211 -3.39 14.43 -9.06
N ALA A 212 -3.62 14.98 -7.87
CA ALA A 212 -3.70 16.43 -7.66
C ALA A 212 -2.38 17.12 -8.04
N THR A 213 -1.25 16.52 -7.69
CA THR A 213 0.09 17.00 -8.06
C THR A 213 0.33 16.90 -9.57
N LEU A 214 -0.10 15.81 -10.21
CA LEU A 214 -0.01 15.64 -11.67
C LEU A 214 -0.79 16.73 -12.41
N ILE A 215 -2.04 16.98 -12.00
CA ILE A 215 -2.87 18.04 -12.57
C ILE A 215 -2.17 19.40 -12.42
N TYR A 216 -1.57 19.67 -11.27
CA TYR A 216 -0.84 20.91 -11.04
C TYR A 216 0.34 21.09 -12.01
N TYR A 217 1.16 20.06 -12.25
CA TYR A 217 2.25 20.14 -13.23
C TYR A 217 1.75 20.33 -14.67
N ILE A 218 0.64 19.67 -15.03
CA ILE A 218 -0.01 19.86 -16.33
C ILE A 218 -0.46 21.34 -16.48
N MET A 219 -1.06 21.93 -15.45
CA MET A 219 -1.49 23.33 -15.47
C MET A 219 -0.30 24.31 -15.64
N ILE A 220 0.84 24.05 -14.96
CA ILE A 220 2.07 24.84 -15.17
C ILE A 220 2.54 24.77 -16.63
N PHE A 221 2.54 23.55 -17.19
CA PHE A 221 2.98 23.35 -18.57
C PHE A 221 2.05 24.03 -19.59
N MET A 222 0.73 23.99 -19.34
CA MET A 222 -0.29 24.62 -20.21
C MET A 222 -0.32 26.13 -20.08
N GLY A 223 -0.25 26.68 -18.86
CA GLY A 223 -0.30 28.13 -18.59
C GLY A 223 0.90 28.93 -19.14
N ARG A 224 1.89 28.27 -19.73
CA ARG A 224 2.96 28.87 -20.50
C ARG A 224 2.52 29.33 -21.90
N ARG A 225 1.36 28.85 -22.38
CA ARG A 225 0.88 29.13 -23.75
C ARG A 225 0.14 30.48 -23.88
N ASP A 226 -0.11 31.14 -22.76
CA ASP A 226 -0.70 32.47 -22.65
C ASP A 226 0.37 33.50 -22.22
#